data_c59b2c91a211af9dac2a9a6ede459421
#
_entry.id   c59b2c91a211af9dac2a9a6ede459421
#
_cell.length_a   1.000
_cell.length_b   1.000
_cell.length_c   1.000
_cell.angle_alpha   90.00
_cell.angle_beta   90.00
_cell.angle_gamma   90.00
#
_symmetry.space_group_name_H-M   'P 1'
#
loop_
_entity.id
_entity.type
_entity.pdbx_description
1 polymer ?
#
loop_
_entity_poly.entity_id
_entity_poly.type
_entity_poly.pdbx_seq_one_letter_code
_entity_poly.pdbx_strand_id
1 'polypeptide(L)'
;LIEKFLKNGDFNFNDFSINLRSKLFAFDEKIDANELSIQLIMTLEYDENDNLCHLSEFILDLDPECKTVNLLFECSIKKDKLLDGIKNRGTMPIDKFVTNHIKDYLQKKVYTFSSMDDLKTENRYKLIEKEFKDIEKLIDFEIIHAKRSVSSSEEKSGTKVLSKLTTEYYNHSNVNAPDKFEGINALIAKMDEELGASYEDFFNN
;
A
#
# COMPACT_ATOMS: atom_id res chain seq x y z
N LEU A 1 -2.93 1.93 -6.37
CA LEU A 1 -1.82 1.14 -6.90
C LEU A 1 -0.47 1.76 -6.52
N ILE A 2 -0.26 3.04 -6.83
CA ILE A 2 0.98 3.77 -6.52
C ILE A 2 1.34 3.72 -5.03
N GLU A 3 0.37 3.83 -4.13
CA GLU A 3 0.55 3.70 -2.69
C GLU A 3 1.18 2.35 -2.31
N LYS A 4 0.73 1.26 -2.92
CA LYS A 4 1.26 -0.07 -2.64
C LYS A 4 2.71 -0.24 -3.07
N PHE A 5 3.15 0.50 -4.08
CA PHE A 5 4.56 0.53 -4.47
C PHE A 5 5.39 1.45 -3.58
N LEU A 6 4.96 2.69 -3.38
CA LEU A 6 5.77 3.73 -2.72
C LEU A 6 5.69 3.70 -1.18
N LYS A 7 4.60 3.20 -0.58
CA LYS A 7 4.43 3.10 0.88
C LYS A 7 4.44 1.65 1.40
N ASN A 8 5.14 0.76 0.71
CA ASN A 8 5.30 -0.65 1.10
C ASN A 8 3.99 -1.40 1.40
N GLY A 9 2.88 -0.98 0.76
CA GLY A 9 1.61 -1.69 0.89
C GLY A 9 1.67 -3.09 0.27
N ASP A 10 0.99 -4.05 0.89
CA ASP A 10 0.97 -5.42 0.40
C ASP A 10 0.06 -5.56 -0.82
N PHE A 11 0.57 -6.27 -1.83
CA PHE A 11 -0.26 -6.76 -2.93
C PHE A 11 -0.88 -8.10 -2.55
N ASN A 12 -2.08 -8.34 -3.06
CA ASN A 12 -2.83 -9.57 -2.83
C ASN A 12 -3.53 -10.04 -4.11
N PHE A 13 -4.21 -11.18 -4.04
CA PHE A 13 -4.92 -11.77 -5.17
C PHE A 13 -5.90 -10.80 -5.85
N ASN A 14 -6.58 -9.95 -5.09
CA ASN A 14 -7.59 -9.03 -5.62
C ASN A 14 -6.99 -7.84 -6.41
N ASP A 15 -5.70 -7.61 -6.32
CA ASP A 15 -5.02 -6.58 -7.09
C ASP A 15 -4.74 -7.00 -8.54
N PHE A 16 -4.77 -8.29 -8.82
CA PHE A 16 -4.63 -8.80 -10.19
C PHE A 16 -5.92 -8.59 -10.99
N SER A 17 -5.78 -8.32 -12.28
CA SER A 17 -6.93 -8.24 -13.18
C SER A 17 -7.65 -9.60 -13.25
N ILE A 18 -8.96 -9.57 -13.55
CA ILE A 18 -9.78 -10.79 -13.63
C ILE A 18 -9.19 -11.84 -14.58
N ASN A 19 -8.67 -11.39 -15.73
CA ASN A 19 -8.04 -12.28 -16.71
C ASN A 19 -6.76 -12.94 -16.17
N LEU A 20 -5.96 -12.19 -15.41
CA LEU A 20 -4.75 -12.73 -14.79
C LEU A 20 -5.06 -13.68 -13.64
N ARG A 21 -6.12 -13.45 -12.87
CA ARG A 21 -6.56 -14.38 -11.80
C ARG A 21 -6.85 -15.79 -12.32
N SER A 22 -7.49 -15.89 -13.46
CA SER A 22 -7.75 -17.19 -14.10
C SER A 22 -6.46 -17.92 -14.51
N LYS A 23 -5.47 -17.18 -15.01
CA LYS A 23 -4.15 -17.73 -15.33
C LYS A 23 -3.38 -18.17 -14.07
N LEU A 24 -3.56 -17.45 -12.95
CA LEU A 24 -2.93 -17.80 -11.68
C LEU A 24 -3.42 -19.15 -11.14
N PHE A 25 -4.68 -19.51 -11.35
CA PHE A 25 -5.21 -20.83 -10.96
C PHE A 25 -4.67 -21.98 -11.83
N ALA A 26 -4.27 -21.67 -13.05
CA ALA A 26 -3.65 -22.60 -13.98
C ALA A 26 -2.11 -22.49 -14.02
N PHE A 27 -1.51 -21.91 -12.95
CA PHE A 27 -0.08 -21.62 -12.91
C PHE A 27 0.76 -22.92 -12.98
N ASP A 28 1.62 -22.99 -13.96
CA ASP A 28 2.51 -24.13 -14.22
C ASP A 28 3.94 -23.67 -14.61
N GLU A 29 4.81 -24.63 -14.90
CA GLU A 29 6.19 -24.36 -15.30
C GLU A 29 6.32 -23.64 -16.65
N LYS A 30 5.29 -23.67 -17.50
CA LYS A 30 5.33 -23.09 -18.85
C LYS A 30 4.94 -21.63 -18.89
N ILE A 31 4.22 -21.15 -17.85
CA ILE A 31 3.77 -19.76 -17.80
C ILE A 31 4.94 -18.83 -17.50
N ASP A 32 5.09 -17.78 -18.30
CA ASP A 32 6.03 -16.70 -17.98
C ASP A 32 5.47 -15.87 -16.83
N ALA A 33 6.20 -15.86 -15.71
CA ALA A 33 5.83 -15.08 -14.53
C ALA A 33 5.77 -13.56 -14.80
N ASN A 34 6.51 -13.08 -15.80
CA ASN A 34 6.48 -11.66 -16.19
C ASN A 34 5.14 -11.26 -16.83
N GLU A 35 4.45 -12.21 -17.50
CA GLU A 35 3.10 -11.96 -18.01
C GLU A 35 2.04 -11.84 -16.91
N LEU A 36 2.36 -12.32 -15.70
CA LEU A 36 1.47 -12.30 -14.54
C LEU A 36 1.92 -11.24 -13.53
N SER A 37 2.44 -10.12 -13.98
CA SER A 37 2.86 -9.03 -13.12
C SER A 37 1.82 -7.91 -13.08
N ILE A 38 1.80 -7.18 -11.96
CA ILE A 38 1.08 -5.91 -11.82
C ILE A 38 2.09 -4.82 -12.13
N GLN A 39 1.80 -3.98 -13.12
CA GLN A 39 2.71 -2.96 -13.61
C GLN A 39 2.10 -1.57 -13.46
N LEU A 40 2.94 -0.61 -13.08
CA LEU A 40 2.65 0.82 -13.10
C LEU A 40 3.79 1.51 -13.84
N ILE A 41 3.44 2.18 -14.94
CA ILE A 41 4.40 2.99 -15.70
C ILE A 41 4.18 4.45 -15.30
N MET A 42 5.27 5.14 -15.03
CA MET A 42 5.29 6.56 -14.72
C MET A 42 6.32 7.24 -15.61
N THR A 43 5.91 8.30 -16.29
CA THR A 43 6.80 9.16 -17.07
C THR A 43 6.92 10.49 -16.34
N LEU A 44 8.14 10.90 -16.04
CA LEU A 44 8.48 12.18 -15.44
C LEU A 44 9.06 13.07 -16.54
N GLU A 45 8.48 14.25 -16.71
CA GLU A 45 9.03 15.29 -17.57
C GLU A 45 9.80 16.28 -16.73
N TYR A 46 10.94 16.78 -17.23
CA TYR A 46 11.78 17.77 -16.55
C TYR A 46 12.23 18.85 -17.51
N ASP A 47 12.55 20.01 -16.99
CA ASP A 47 13.06 21.15 -17.77
C ASP A 47 14.44 21.63 -17.29
N GLU A 48 14.94 22.68 -17.92
CA GLU A 48 16.28 23.22 -17.65
C GLU A 48 16.39 23.91 -16.28
N ASN A 49 15.26 24.23 -15.65
CA ASN A 49 15.21 24.89 -14.34
C ASN A 49 15.09 23.87 -13.20
N ASP A 50 14.80 22.60 -13.52
CA ASP A 50 14.65 21.55 -12.53
C ASP A 50 15.99 21.14 -11.92
N ASN A 51 15.95 20.78 -10.64
CA ASN A 51 17.13 20.24 -9.98
C ASN A 51 17.32 18.77 -10.33
N LEU A 52 18.23 18.48 -11.24
CA LEU A 52 18.51 17.14 -11.72
C LEU A 52 19.28 16.25 -10.73
N CYS A 53 19.60 16.73 -9.53
CA CYS A 53 20.45 16.01 -8.57
C CYS A 53 19.93 14.58 -8.26
N HIS A 54 18.63 14.44 -8.06
CA HIS A 54 18.01 13.13 -7.78
C HIS A 54 17.52 12.42 -9.05
N LEU A 55 17.33 13.15 -10.13
CA LEU A 55 16.83 12.62 -11.39
C LEU A 55 17.94 12.00 -12.25
N SER A 56 19.18 12.48 -12.09
CA SER A 56 20.34 12.09 -12.91
C SER A 56 20.60 10.57 -12.92
N GLU A 57 20.31 9.87 -11.83
CA GLU A 57 20.48 8.43 -11.75
C GLU A 57 19.49 7.63 -12.62
N PHE A 58 18.41 8.29 -13.08
CA PHE A 58 17.34 7.68 -13.86
C PHE A 58 17.38 8.08 -15.34
N ILE A 59 18.16 9.10 -15.67
CA ILE A 59 18.37 9.54 -17.06
C ILE A 59 19.27 8.51 -17.75
N LEU A 60 18.74 7.84 -18.76
CA LEU A 60 19.46 6.81 -19.53
C LEU A 60 20.01 7.34 -20.84
N ASP A 61 19.44 8.42 -21.33
CA ASP A 61 19.84 9.05 -22.59
C ASP A 61 20.43 10.43 -22.31
N LEU A 62 21.57 10.71 -22.94
CA LEU A 62 22.22 12.03 -22.89
C LEU A 62 21.77 12.97 -24.04
N ASP A 63 20.71 12.57 -24.78
CA ASP A 63 20.10 13.43 -25.79
C ASP A 63 19.46 14.66 -25.12
N PRO A 64 19.91 15.89 -25.40
CA PRO A 64 19.33 17.10 -24.82
C PRO A 64 17.86 17.33 -25.18
N GLU A 65 17.39 16.72 -26.27
CA GLU A 65 15.98 16.79 -26.68
C GLU A 65 15.08 15.82 -25.90
N CYS A 66 15.67 14.81 -25.25
CA CYS A 66 14.94 13.86 -24.42
C CYS A 66 14.85 14.37 -22.99
N LYS A 67 13.73 15.00 -22.63
CA LYS A 67 13.46 15.55 -21.30
C LYS A 67 12.49 14.70 -20.47
N THR A 68 12.58 13.38 -20.63
CA THR A 68 11.69 12.44 -19.94
C THR A 68 12.46 11.30 -19.29
N VAL A 69 11.99 10.87 -18.13
CA VAL A 69 12.43 9.66 -17.45
C VAL A 69 11.25 8.72 -17.31
N ASN A 70 11.41 7.47 -17.74
CA ASN A 70 10.37 6.46 -17.62
C ASN A 70 10.72 5.48 -16.51
N LEU A 71 9.77 5.25 -15.61
CA LEU A 71 9.86 4.33 -14.50
C LEU A 71 8.81 3.22 -14.66
N LEU A 72 9.21 1.97 -14.47
CA LEU A 72 8.34 0.82 -14.38
C LEU A 72 8.39 0.29 -12.95
N PHE A 73 7.28 0.37 -12.25
CA PHE A 73 7.06 -0.34 -11.00
C PHE A 73 6.37 -1.67 -11.31
N GLU A 74 6.97 -2.74 -10.90
CA GLU A 74 6.48 -4.08 -11.17
C GLU A 74 6.33 -4.89 -9.88
N CYS A 75 5.17 -5.51 -9.71
CA CYS A 75 4.95 -6.54 -8.71
C CYS A 75 4.79 -7.88 -9.44
N SER A 76 5.82 -8.70 -9.42
CA SER A 76 5.91 -9.97 -10.12
C SER A 76 5.88 -11.17 -9.17
N ILE A 77 5.66 -12.35 -9.72
CA ILE A 77 5.60 -13.61 -8.98
C ILE A 77 7.00 -14.24 -8.93
N LYS A 78 7.41 -14.66 -7.76
CA LYS A 78 8.58 -15.54 -7.57
C LYS A 78 8.23 -16.95 -8.02
N LYS A 79 8.40 -17.23 -9.31
CA LYS A 79 7.93 -18.44 -10.00
C LYS A 79 8.28 -19.71 -9.25
N ASP A 80 9.56 -19.92 -8.98
CA ASP A 80 10.04 -21.17 -8.35
C ASP A 80 9.43 -21.38 -6.96
N LYS A 81 9.35 -20.30 -6.17
CA LYS A 81 8.75 -20.36 -4.83
C LYS A 81 7.26 -20.67 -4.87
N LEU A 82 6.52 -20.08 -5.83
CA LEU A 82 5.09 -20.36 -5.97
C LEU A 82 4.87 -21.81 -6.44
N LEU A 83 5.65 -22.31 -7.39
CA LEU A 83 5.56 -23.70 -7.82
C LEU A 83 5.82 -24.68 -6.68
N ASP A 84 6.83 -24.41 -5.87
CA ASP A 84 7.12 -25.22 -4.68
C ASP A 84 6.00 -25.14 -3.66
N GLY A 85 5.44 -23.94 -3.42
CA GLY A 85 4.29 -23.76 -2.56
C GLY A 85 3.07 -24.54 -3.05
N ILE A 86 2.79 -24.51 -4.36
CA ILE A 86 1.70 -25.29 -4.97
C ILE A 86 1.94 -26.79 -4.84
N LYS A 87 3.18 -27.29 -5.02
CA LYS A 87 3.52 -28.71 -4.83
C LYS A 87 3.31 -29.15 -3.38
N ASN A 88 3.64 -28.29 -2.43
CA ASN A 88 3.58 -28.58 -0.99
C ASN A 88 2.25 -28.20 -0.31
N ARG A 89 1.23 -27.80 -1.05
CA ARG A 89 -0.06 -27.32 -0.49
C ARG A 89 -0.91 -28.38 0.22
N GLY A 90 -0.49 -29.64 0.17
CA GLY A 90 -1.27 -30.76 0.72
C GLY A 90 -2.58 -30.98 -0.05
N THR A 91 -3.69 -31.13 0.69
CA THR A 91 -5.02 -31.37 0.13
C THR A 91 -5.78 -30.10 -0.23
N MET A 92 -5.18 -28.90 -0.01
CA MET A 92 -5.85 -27.64 -0.32
C MET A 92 -6.02 -27.46 -1.83
N PRO A 93 -7.21 -27.09 -2.34
CA PRO A 93 -7.42 -26.73 -3.75
C PRO A 93 -6.51 -25.57 -4.18
N ILE A 94 -6.05 -25.61 -5.45
CA ILE A 94 -5.10 -24.59 -5.99
C ILE A 94 -5.69 -23.18 -5.89
N ASP A 95 -6.96 -23.02 -6.24
CA ASP A 95 -7.67 -21.74 -6.21
C ASP A 95 -7.67 -21.12 -4.80
N LYS A 96 -7.96 -21.90 -3.78
CA LYS A 96 -7.91 -21.47 -2.38
C LYS A 96 -6.48 -21.16 -1.94
N PHE A 97 -5.52 -22.01 -2.31
CA PHE A 97 -4.13 -21.79 -1.96
C PHE A 97 -3.62 -20.46 -2.55
N VAL A 98 -3.79 -20.27 -3.85
CA VAL A 98 -3.36 -19.06 -4.55
C VAL A 98 -4.07 -17.82 -3.98
N THR A 99 -5.38 -17.88 -3.79
CA THR A 99 -6.13 -16.74 -3.26
C THR A 99 -5.63 -16.28 -1.87
N ASN A 100 -5.29 -17.23 -1.01
CA ASN A 100 -4.92 -16.92 0.37
C ASN A 100 -3.43 -16.60 0.54
N HIS A 101 -2.55 -17.20 -0.27
CA HIS A 101 -1.12 -17.19 -0.04
C HIS A 101 -0.30 -16.49 -1.12
N ILE A 102 -0.89 -16.03 -2.24
CA ILE A 102 -0.13 -15.41 -3.35
C ILE A 102 0.76 -14.25 -2.87
N LYS A 103 0.34 -13.48 -1.88
CA LYS A 103 1.09 -12.36 -1.32
C LYS A 103 2.51 -12.75 -0.85
N ASP A 104 2.71 -13.98 -0.37
CA ASP A 104 3.98 -14.47 0.16
C ASP A 104 4.99 -14.78 -0.96
N TYR A 105 4.48 -14.89 -2.19
CA TYR A 105 5.22 -15.22 -3.40
C TYR A 105 5.43 -14.04 -4.34
N LEU A 106 5.01 -12.84 -3.94
CA LEU A 106 5.21 -11.63 -4.73
C LEU A 106 6.56 -10.97 -4.42
N GLN A 107 7.07 -10.23 -5.39
CA GLN A 107 8.20 -9.34 -5.23
C GLN A 107 7.93 -8.03 -5.96
N LYS A 108 8.38 -6.93 -5.37
CA LYS A 108 8.32 -5.61 -5.99
C LYS A 108 9.69 -5.22 -6.50
N LYS A 109 9.72 -4.67 -7.70
CA LYS A 109 10.91 -4.13 -8.33
C LYS A 109 10.56 -2.82 -9.02
N VAL A 110 11.54 -1.98 -9.19
CA VAL A 110 11.43 -0.75 -9.97
C VAL A 110 12.56 -0.69 -10.98
N TYR A 111 12.22 -0.26 -12.19
CA TYR A 111 13.15 -0.15 -13.29
C TYR A 111 13.05 1.22 -13.93
N THR A 112 14.14 1.69 -14.52
CA THR A 112 14.13 2.76 -15.51
C THR A 112 14.35 2.17 -16.90
N PHE A 113 13.76 2.80 -17.92
CA PHE A 113 13.82 2.34 -19.31
C PHE A 113 13.73 3.52 -20.28
N SER A 114 14.29 3.37 -21.49
CA SER A 114 14.33 4.45 -22.47
C SER A 114 13.06 4.51 -23.33
N SER A 115 12.54 3.36 -23.76
CA SER A 115 11.44 3.28 -24.71
C SER A 115 10.38 2.26 -24.27
N MET A 116 9.11 2.51 -24.63
CA MET A 116 8.02 1.56 -24.41
C MET A 116 8.29 0.19 -25.07
N ASP A 117 9.11 0.14 -26.12
CA ASP A 117 9.54 -1.12 -26.73
C ASP A 117 10.42 -1.97 -25.78
N ASP A 118 11.07 -1.38 -24.81
CA ASP A 118 11.90 -2.08 -23.82
C ASP A 118 11.05 -2.91 -22.84
N LEU A 119 9.76 -2.62 -22.76
CA LEU A 119 8.82 -3.39 -21.93
C LEU A 119 8.38 -4.73 -22.56
N LYS A 120 8.64 -4.93 -23.86
CA LYS A 120 8.37 -6.20 -24.53
C LYS A 120 9.26 -7.30 -23.96
N THR A 121 8.72 -8.51 -23.88
CA THR A 121 9.43 -9.66 -23.28
C THR A 121 10.84 -9.86 -23.84
N GLU A 122 11.00 -9.71 -25.14
CA GLU A 122 12.29 -9.84 -25.82
C GLU A 122 13.31 -8.73 -25.49
N ASN A 123 12.86 -7.58 -25.04
CA ASN A 123 13.70 -6.41 -24.76
C ASN A 123 13.89 -6.14 -23.26
N ARG A 124 13.28 -6.92 -22.38
CA ARG A 124 13.34 -6.69 -20.92
C ARG A 124 14.76 -6.66 -20.32
N TYR A 125 15.74 -7.22 -21.01
CA TYR A 125 17.15 -7.13 -20.62
C TYR A 125 17.71 -5.70 -20.64
N LYS A 126 17.01 -4.75 -21.28
CA LYS A 126 17.37 -3.32 -21.31
C LYS A 126 16.85 -2.55 -20.10
N LEU A 127 15.95 -3.13 -19.32
CA LEU A 127 15.44 -2.52 -18.09
C LEU A 127 16.55 -2.46 -17.06
N ILE A 128 16.77 -1.27 -16.48
CA ILE A 128 17.77 -1.07 -15.44
C ILE A 128 17.07 -1.02 -14.09
N GLU A 129 17.34 -2.01 -13.25
CA GLU A 129 16.76 -2.08 -11.90
C GLU A 129 17.30 -0.96 -11.01
N LYS A 130 16.41 -0.33 -10.25
CA LYS A 130 16.70 0.74 -9.30
C LYS A 130 16.22 0.36 -7.91
N GLU A 131 16.73 1.03 -6.88
CA GLU A 131 16.28 0.82 -5.52
C GLU A 131 15.09 1.75 -5.18
N PHE A 132 14.15 1.26 -4.39
CA PHE A 132 13.00 2.06 -3.96
C PHE A 132 13.40 3.32 -3.18
N LYS A 133 14.49 3.24 -2.41
CA LYS A 133 15.01 4.40 -1.67
C LYS A 133 15.42 5.57 -2.57
N ASP A 134 15.83 5.30 -3.82
CA ASP A 134 16.20 6.35 -4.76
C ASP A 134 14.95 6.99 -5.38
N ILE A 135 13.89 6.19 -5.56
CA ILE A 135 12.57 6.70 -5.94
C ILE A 135 11.97 7.60 -4.85
N GLU A 136 12.14 7.26 -3.57
CA GLU A 136 11.65 8.07 -2.44
C GLU A 136 12.33 9.46 -2.37
N LYS A 137 13.56 9.57 -2.86
CA LYS A 137 14.26 10.88 -3.01
C LYS A 137 13.73 11.70 -4.18
N LEU A 138 13.22 11.01 -5.20
CA LEU A 138 12.73 11.64 -6.44
C LEU A 138 11.27 12.06 -6.33
N ILE A 139 10.44 11.25 -5.66
CA ILE A 139 8.99 11.43 -5.61
C ILE A 139 8.55 11.53 -4.15
N ASP A 140 8.11 12.72 -3.75
CA ASP A 140 7.36 12.90 -2.51
C ASP A 140 5.88 12.60 -2.78
N PHE A 141 5.39 11.53 -2.17
CA PHE A 141 4.05 11.02 -2.42
C PHE A 141 3.16 11.14 -1.17
N GLU A 142 2.20 12.04 -1.22
CA GLU A 142 1.17 12.19 -0.19
C GLU A 142 -0.21 11.73 -0.68
N ILE A 143 -0.96 11.08 0.22
CA ILE A 143 -2.33 10.65 -0.04
C ILE A 143 -3.28 11.54 0.73
N ILE A 144 -4.12 12.25 -0.01
CA ILE A 144 -5.23 12.98 0.56
C ILE A 144 -6.50 12.12 0.38
N HIS A 145 -6.95 11.50 1.47
CA HIS A 145 -8.16 10.69 1.43
C HIS A 145 -9.39 11.58 1.22
N ALA A 146 -10.23 11.22 0.24
CA ALA A 146 -11.48 11.93 -0.05
C ALA A 146 -12.50 11.85 1.11
N LYS A 147 -12.42 10.77 1.92
CA LYS A 147 -13.18 10.63 3.16
C LYS A 147 -12.24 10.85 4.34
N ARG A 148 -12.49 11.91 5.12
CA ARG A 148 -11.93 11.98 6.47
C ARG A 148 -12.64 10.91 7.29
N SER A 149 -11.94 9.90 7.74
CA SER A 149 -12.52 8.92 8.66
C SER A 149 -12.82 9.62 9.99
N VAL A 150 -14.08 9.88 10.21
CA VAL A 150 -14.57 10.45 11.48
C VAL A 150 -14.64 9.36 12.55
N SER A 151 -14.61 8.09 12.14
CA SER A 151 -14.57 6.93 13.02
C SER A 151 -13.40 6.02 12.66
N SER A 152 -12.63 5.65 13.65
CA SER A 152 -11.42 4.83 13.55
C SER A 152 -11.67 3.33 13.43
N SER A 153 -12.80 2.91 12.87
CA SER A 153 -13.10 1.48 12.68
C SER A 153 -12.13 0.78 11.71
N GLU A 154 -11.32 1.54 10.96
CA GLU A 154 -10.35 1.00 10.00
C GLU A 154 -8.89 1.07 10.49
N GLU A 155 -8.62 1.73 11.61
CA GLU A 155 -7.25 1.77 12.16
C GLU A 155 -6.95 0.53 13.00
N LYS A 156 -5.89 -0.17 12.64
CA LYS A 156 -5.37 -1.36 13.33
C LYS A 156 -4.99 -1.13 14.81
N SER A 157 -5.05 0.09 15.30
CA SER A 157 -4.64 0.45 16.67
C SER A 157 -5.80 0.62 17.66
N GLY A 158 -7.04 0.39 17.28
CA GLY A 158 -8.20 0.41 18.20
C GLY A 158 -8.53 1.76 18.87
N THR A 159 -7.75 2.80 18.61
CA THR A 159 -7.95 4.12 19.21
C THR A 159 -8.69 5.03 18.23
N LYS A 160 -9.91 5.38 18.56
CA LYS A 160 -10.74 6.28 17.73
C LYS A 160 -10.09 7.67 17.64
N VAL A 161 -9.68 8.11 16.45
CA VAL A 161 -9.02 9.41 16.24
C VAL A 161 -9.86 10.56 16.78
N LEU A 162 -11.17 10.58 16.49
CA LEU A 162 -12.06 11.58 17.04
C LEU A 162 -12.14 11.50 18.56
N SER A 163 -12.26 10.30 19.12
CA SER A 163 -12.29 10.07 20.56
C SER A 163 -11.00 10.54 21.23
N LYS A 164 -9.83 10.25 20.61
CA LYS A 164 -8.54 10.68 21.08
C LYS A 164 -8.40 12.21 21.07
N LEU A 165 -8.71 12.85 19.93
CA LEU A 165 -8.67 14.30 19.80
C LEU A 165 -9.65 15.00 20.76
N THR A 166 -10.82 14.44 20.96
CA THR A 166 -11.80 14.95 21.94
C THR A 166 -11.25 14.82 23.34
N THR A 167 -10.66 13.68 23.71
CA THR A 167 -10.04 13.48 25.03
C THR A 167 -8.86 14.44 25.24
N GLU A 168 -8.01 14.62 24.26
CA GLU A 168 -6.88 15.57 24.33
C GLU A 168 -7.38 17.00 24.48
N TYR A 169 -8.42 17.40 23.74
CA TYR A 169 -9.04 18.72 23.87
C TYR A 169 -9.63 18.95 25.27
N TYR A 170 -10.38 17.98 25.80
CA TYR A 170 -10.94 18.06 27.15
C TYR A 170 -9.86 18.11 28.22
N ASN A 171 -8.82 17.28 28.11
CA ASN A 171 -7.73 17.29 29.07
C ASN A 171 -6.98 18.62 29.06
N HIS A 172 -6.67 19.17 27.89
CA HIS A 172 -6.01 20.46 27.76
C HIS A 172 -6.89 21.60 28.26
N SER A 173 -8.18 21.57 27.98
CA SER A 173 -9.14 22.60 28.40
C SER A 173 -9.42 22.52 29.90
N ASN A 174 -9.46 21.33 30.50
CA ASN A 174 -9.60 21.12 31.94
C ASN A 174 -8.42 21.71 32.74
N VAL A 175 -7.19 21.56 32.21
CA VAL A 175 -5.98 22.13 32.86
C VAL A 175 -6.00 23.67 32.82
N ASN A 176 -6.50 24.27 31.71
CA ASN A 176 -6.46 25.71 31.50
C ASN A 176 -7.70 26.46 32.02
N ALA A 177 -8.82 25.78 32.19
CA ALA A 177 -10.08 26.37 32.68
C ALA A 177 -10.97 25.34 33.38
N PRO A 178 -10.57 24.83 34.58
CA PRO A 178 -11.26 23.74 35.28
C PRO A 178 -12.73 24.04 35.57
N ASP A 179 -13.05 25.27 35.96
CA ASP A 179 -14.40 25.70 36.35
C ASP A 179 -15.43 25.58 35.21
N LYS A 180 -15.00 25.63 33.95
CA LYS A 180 -15.89 25.51 32.79
C LYS A 180 -16.34 24.08 32.51
N PHE A 181 -15.60 23.10 33.01
CA PHE A 181 -15.82 21.68 32.72
C PHE A 181 -16.34 20.88 33.91
N GLU A 182 -16.46 21.51 35.11
CA GLU A 182 -16.93 20.83 36.30
C GLU A 182 -18.31 20.19 36.13
N GLY A 183 -19.25 20.90 35.49
CA GLY A 183 -20.59 20.38 35.20
C GLY A 183 -20.58 19.22 34.17
N ILE A 184 -19.67 19.25 33.20
CA ILE A 184 -19.53 18.19 32.18
C ILE A 184 -18.89 16.94 32.79
N ASN A 185 -17.87 17.11 33.62
CA ASN A 185 -17.22 16.00 34.31
C ASN A 185 -18.19 15.28 35.27
N ALA A 186 -19.03 16.05 35.98
CA ALA A 186 -20.08 15.47 36.84
C ALA A 186 -21.13 14.70 36.02
N LEU A 187 -21.50 15.19 34.84
CA LEU A 187 -22.44 14.52 33.94
C LEU A 187 -21.86 13.22 33.38
N ILE A 188 -20.59 13.23 32.96
CA ILE A 188 -19.89 12.01 32.49
C ILE A 188 -19.83 10.96 33.57
N ALA A 189 -19.41 11.35 34.80
CA ALA A 189 -19.37 10.43 35.92
C ALA A 189 -20.73 9.78 36.24
N LYS A 190 -21.81 10.57 36.17
CA LYS A 190 -23.17 10.06 36.35
C LYS A 190 -23.59 9.11 35.23
N MET A 191 -23.23 9.40 33.98
CA MET A 191 -23.51 8.48 32.86
C MET A 191 -22.75 7.18 32.99
N ASP A 192 -21.49 7.19 33.43
CA ASP A 192 -20.71 5.97 33.65
C ASP A 192 -21.33 5.10 34.77
N GLU A 193 -21.82 5.72 35.81
CA GLU A 193 -22.50 5.04 36.91
C GLU A 193 -23.82 4.38 36.46
N GLU A 194 -24.65 5.11 35.70
CA GLU A 194 -25.92 4.61 35.15
C GLU A 194 -25.69 3.48 34.11
N LEU A 195 -24.64 3.62 33.27
CA LEU A 195 -24.21 2.57 32.33
C LEU A 195 -23.75 1.30 33.08
N GLY A 196 -22.91 1.47 34.10
CA GLY A 196 -22.41 0.37 34.92
C GLY A 196 -23.57 -0.42 35.58
N ALA A 197 -24.53 0.28 36.17
CA ALA A 197 -25.72 -0.32 36.76
C ALA A 197 -26.58 -1.08 35.72
N SER A 198 -26.76 -0.49 34.52
CA SER A 198 -27.50 -1.14 33.44
C SER A 198 -26.82 -2.40 32.90
N TYR A 199 -25.47 -2.41 32.85
CA TYR A 199 -24.69 -3.60 32.46
C TYR A 199 -24.79 -4.70 33.54
N GLU A 200 -24.70 -4.36 34.82
CA GLU A 200 -24.84 -5.32 35.91
C GLU A 200 -26.24 -5.97 35.89
N ASP A 201 -27.31 -5.20 35.68
CA ASP A 201 -28.67 -5.71 35.56
C ASP A 201 -28.83 -6.63 34.33
N PHE A 202 -28.18 -6.31 33.21
CA PHE A 202 -28.27 -7.11 31.98
C PHE A 202 -27.56 -8.46 32.10
N PHE A 203 -26.42 -8.51 32.81
CA PHE A 203 -25.61 -9.73 32.92
C PHE A 203 -25.98 -10.59 34.14
N ASN A 204 -26.75 -10.07 35.11
CA ASN A 204 -27.19 -10.82 36.32
C ASN A 204 -28.60 -11.40 36.18
N ASN A 205 -29.29 -11.14 35.06
CA ASN A 205 -30.58 -11.75 34.69
C ASN A 205 -30.37 -12.76 33.54
#